data_54b3c1529a2d8aa634bfb879c506db4a
#
_entry.id   54b3c1529a2d8aa634bfb879c506db4a
#
_cell.length_a   1.000
_cell.length_b   1.000
_cell.length_c   1.000
_cell.angle_alpha   90.00
_cell.angle_beta   90.00
_cell.angle_gamma   90.00
#
_symmetry.space_group_name_H-M   'P 1'
#
loop_
_entity.id
_entity.type
_entity.pdbx_description
1 polymer ?
#
loop_
_entity_poly.entity_id
_entity_poly.type
_entity_poly.pdbx_seq_one_letter_code
_entity_poly.pdbx_strand_id
1 'polypeptide(L)'
;IVDEAAFIAGSRDAMSSTNKEWLKLIAICRHKDHLLIFIHQQSRQLDVQIMMDADLVLMKRPTQLHIREARPSFAPEIKEAYDLFNRMRGDTKKKVYVVDYHYGAKALLPAYMPTWWNTKVSKAYSSVT
;
A
#
# COMPACT_ATOMS: atom_id res chain seq x y z
N ILE A 1 -4.66 9.48 -6.23
CA ILE A 1 -3.52 8.80 -5.59
C ILE A 1 -3.04 9.64 -4.43
N VAL A 2 -2.90 9.03 -3.27
CA VAL A 2 -2.38 9.65 -2.05
C VAL A 2 -1.04 9.00 -1.75
N ASP A 3 0.05 9.66 -2.14
CA ASP A 3 1.41 9.22 -1.83
C ASP A 3 1.82 9.71 -0.43
N GLU A 4 2.68 8.94 0.25
CA GLU A 4 3.07 9.21 1.65
C GLU A 4 1.85 9.43 2.55
N ALA A 5 0.85 8.57 2.41
CA ALA A 5 -0.46 8.70 3.06
C ALA A 5 -0.39 8.88 4.60
N ALA A 6 0.71 8.43 5.23
CA ALA A 6 0.95 8.59 6.65
C ALA A 6 1.00 10.07 7.11
N PHE A 7 1.39 10.99 6.23
CA PHE A 7 1.42 12.42 6.54
C PHE A 7 0.03 13.08 6.54
N ILE A 8 -0.91 12.48 5.83
CA ILE A 8 -2.26 13.02 5.63
C ILE A 8 -3.29 12.26 6.45
N ALA A 9 -3.17 10.95 6.50
CA ALA A 9 -4.13 10.04 7.13
C ALA A 9 -3.42 9.06 8.10
N GLY A 10 -2.54 9.61 8.93
CA GLY A 10 -1.70 8.83 9.84
C GLY A 10 -2.48 8.24 11.03
N SER A 11 -2.02 7.09 11.49
CA SER A 11 -2.63 6.36 12.61
C SER A 11 -2.57 7.12 13.96
N ARG A 12 -1.62 8.03 14.12
CA ARG A 12 -1.49 8.87 15.33
C ARG A 12 -2.58 9.90 15.45
N ASP A 13 -3.20 10.27 14.33
CA ASP A 13 -4.26 11.27 14.24
C ASP A 13 -5.63 10.63 13.98
N ALA A 14 -5.82 9.37 14.37
CA ALA A 14 -7.04 8.58 14.09
C ALA A 14 -8.34 9.28 14.53
N MET A 15 -8.28 10.11 15.56
CA MET A 15 -9.41 10.89 16.07
C MET A 15 -9.44 12.33 15.51
N SER A 16 -8.53 12.70 14.65
CA SER A 16 -8.47 14.05 14.08
C SER A 16 -9.65 14.32 13.14
N SER A 17 -9.98 15.59 12.98
CA SER A 17 -11.00 16.03 11.99
C SER A 17 -10.62 15.62 10.57
N THR A 18 -9.33 15.68 10.24
CA THR A 18 -8.80 15.29 8.93
C THR A 18 -9.06 13.83 8.60
N ASN A 19 -8.83 12.91 9.56
CA ASN A 19 -9.11 11.49 9.32
C ASN A 19 -10.61 11.21 9.14
N LYS A 20 -11.47 11.90 9.87
CA LYS A 20 -12.92 11.82 9.69
C LYS A 20 -13.37 12.32 8.30
N GLU A 21 -12.73 13.35 7.79
CA GLU A 21 -12.98 13.86 6.43
C GLU A 21 -12.53 12.86 5.36
N TRP A 22 -11.38 12.18 5.57
CA TRP A 22 -10.92 11.12 4.68
C TRP A 22 -11.88 9.94 4.61
N LEU A 23 -12.42 9.50 5.74
CA LEU A 23 -13.42 8.41 5.77
C LEU A 23 -14.69 8.79 5.00
N LYS A 24 -15.15 10.04 5.13
CA LYS A 24 -16.28 10.56 4.33
C LYS A 24 -15.94 10.59 2.83
N LEU A 25 -14.73 11.02 2.48
CA LEU A 25 -14.28 11.06 1.09
C LEU A 25 -14.24 9.66 0.47
N ILE A 26 -13.75 8.66 1.19
CA ILE A 26 -13.73 7.27 0.73
C ILE A 26 -15.15 6.78 0.42
N ALA A 27 -16.11 7.06 1.29
CA ALA A 27 -17.51 6.70 1.04
C ALA A 27 -18.07 7.37 -0.22
N ILE A 28 -17.78 8.65 -0.44
CA ILE A 28 -18.20 9.39 -1.64
C ILE A 28 -17.53 8.83 -2.90
N CYS A 29 -16.25 8.49 -2.83
CA CYS A 29 -15.52 7.90 -3.95
C CYS A 29 -16.13 6.57 -4.42
N ARG A 30 -16.56 5.73 -3.49
CA ARG A 30 -17.26 4.47 -3.81
C ARG A 30 -18.56 4.71 -4.57
N HIS A 31 -19.36 5.69 -4.16
CA HIS A 31 -20.62 6.04 -4.84
C HIS A 31 -20.42 6.62 -6.24
N LYS A 32 -19.24 7.16 -6.53
CA LYS A 32 -18.90 7.79 -7.81
C LYS A 32 -18.00 6.93 -8.70
N ASP A 33 -17.80 5.67 -8.37
CA ASP A 33 -16.91 4.73 -9.07
C ASP A 33 -15.47 5.25 -9.22
N HIS A 34 -14.98 6.00 -8.23
CA HIS A 34 -13.61 6.49 -8.22
C HIS A 34 -12.66 5.46 -7.61
N LEU A 35 -11.51 5.26 -8.24
CA LEU A 35 -10.40 4.50 -7.68
C LEU A 35 -9.55 5.40 -6.77
N LEU A 36 -9.44 5.02 -5.50
CA LEU A 36 -8.61 5.70 -4.54
C LEU A 36 -7.41 4.81 -4.17
N ILE A 37 -6.21 5.35 -4.30
CA ILE A 37 -4.96 4.63 -4.03
C ILE A 37 -4.20 5.36 -2.93
N PHE A 38 -3.94 4.68 -1.82
CA PHE A 38 -3.07 5.14 -0.74
C PHE A 38 -1.72 4.42 -0.82
N ILE A 39 -0.62 5.16 -0.77
CA ILE A 39 0.73 4.62 -0.76
C ILE A 39 1.37 4.96 0.58
N HIS A 40 1.93 3.95 1.24
CA HIS A 40 2.63 4.11 2.52
C HIS A 40 3.68 3.01 2.71
N GLN A 41 4.60 3.23 3.64
CA GLN A 41 5.72 2.31 3.86
C GLN A 41 5.41 1.21 4.87
N GLN A 42 4.62 1.49 5.89
CA GLN A 42 4.30 0.53 6.96
C GLN A 42 2.81 0.56 7.32
N SER A 43 2.25 -0.61 7.60
CA SER A 43 0.82 -0.75 7.92
C SER A 43 0.37 0.07 9.14
N ARG A 44 1.26 0.32 10.10
CA ARG A 44 0.94 1.14 11.29
C ARG A 44 0.88 2.64 11.02
N GLN A 45 1.42 3.10 9.90
CA GLN A 45 1.47 4.52 9.56
C GLN A 45 0.13 5.07 9.06
N LEU A 46 -0.71 4.21 8.51
CA LEU A 46 -2.03 4.60 8.01
C LEU A 46 -3.12 4.34 9.05
N ASP A 47 -4.17 5.14 9.03
CA ASP A 47 -5.35 4.91 9.88
C ASP A 47 -5.93 3.51 9.64
N VAL A 48 -6.26 2.82 10.74
CA VAL A 48 -6.74 1.44 10.67
C VAL A 48 -8.03 1.31 9.88
N GLN A 49 -8.92 2.29 10.00
CA GLN A 49 -10.21 2.24 9.30
C GLN A 49 -10.04 2.34 7.78
N ILE A 50 -9.10 3.19 7.32
CA ILE A 50 -8.75 3.28 5.90
C ILE A 50 -8.23 1.94 5.39
N MET A 51 -7.38 1.27 6.16
CA MET A 51 -6.87 -0.05 5.78
C MET A 51 -7.95 -1.14 5.77
N MET A 52 -8.87 -1.11 6.74
CA MET A 52 -9.99 -2.07 6.83
C MET A 52 -10.99 -1.91 5.67
N ASP A 53 -11.10 -0.70 5.11
CA ASP A 53 -11.97 -0.41 3.98
C ASP A 53 -11.32 -0.69 2.61
N ALA A 54 -10.06 -1.12 2.58
CA ALA A 54 -9.37 -1.42 1.33
C ALA A 54 -9.93 -2.69 0.66
N ASP A 55 -10.24 -2.60 -0.62
CA ASP A 55 -10.64 -3.74 -1.45
C ASP A 55 -9.43 -4.57 -1.88
N LEU A 56 -8.32 -3.89 -2.19
CA LEU A 56 -7.06 -4.49 -2.62
C LEU A 56 -5.89 -3.95 -1.78
N VAL A 57 -5.00 -4.85 -1.40
CA VAL A 57 -3.71 -4.49 -0.80
C VAL A 57 -2.58 -5.02 -1.68
N LEU A 58 -1.69 -4.13 -2.07
CA LEU A 58 -0.52 -4.42 -2.90
C LEU A 58 0.74 -4.28 -2.03
N MET A 59 1.54 -5.34 -1.94
CA MET A 59 2.74 -5.35 -1.12
C MET A 59 3.97 -5.58 -1.99
N LYS A 60 4.94 -4.69 -1.90
CA LYS A 60 6.31 -4.97 -2.33
C LYS A 60 6.99 -5.86 -1.27
N ARG A 61 8.17 -6.40 -1.58
CA ARG A 61 8.90 -7.30 -0.68
C ARG A 61 8.99 -6.71 0.74
N PRO A 62 8.34 -7.31 1.74
CA PRO A 62 8.45 -6.87 3.12
C PRO A 62 9.78 -7.31 3.74
N THR A 63 10.16 -6.69 4.84
CA THR A 63 11.28 -7.09 5.69
C THR A 63 10.78 -7.74 6.98
N GLN A 64 11.68 -8.34 7.75
CA GLN A 64 11.33 -8.86 9.08
C GLN A 64 10.83 -7.76 10.01
N LEU A 65 11.34 -6.53 9.86
CA LEU A 65 10.86 -5.38 10.62
C LEU A 65 9.39 -5.09 10.31
N HIS A 66 8.99 -5.15 9.05
CA HIS A 66 7.59 -4.98 8.65
C HIS A 66 6.68 -6.02 9.31
N ILE A 67 7.13 -7.28 9.43
CA ILE A 67 6.37 -8.33 10.12
C ILE A 67 6.23 -8.01 11.61
N ARG A 68 7.34 -7.66 12.27
CA ARG A 68 7.36 -7.37 13.71
C ARG A 68 6.49 -6.17 14.09
N GLU A 69 6.52 -5.13 13.25
CA GLU A 69 5.79 -3.88 13.48
C GLU A 69 4.41 -3.86 12.82
N ALA A 70 3.98 -4.97 12.22
CA ALA A 70 2.67 -5.05 11.55
C ALA A 70 1.51 -4.94 12.54
N ARG A 71 0.39 -4.41 12.05
CA ARG A 71 -0.87 -4.55 12.78
C ARG A 71 -1.26 -6.02 12.81
N PRO A 72 -1.80 -6.54 13.94
CA PRO A 72 -2.21 -7.94 14.05
C PRO A 72 -3.15 -8.40 12.93
N SER A 73 -4.03 -7.53 12.48
CA SER A 73 -4.99 -7.81 11.38
C SER A 73 -4.34 -8.02 10.01
N PHE A 74 -3.12 -7.52 9.79
CA PHE A 74 -2.39 -7.64 8.51
C PHE A 74 -1.09 -8.46 8.63
N ALA A 75 -0.70 -8.84 9.83
CA ALA A 75 0.53 -9.60 10.06
C ALA A 75 0.58 -10.94 9.30
N PRO A 76 -0.51 -11.72 9.20
CA PRO A 76 -0.53 -12.96 8.42
C PRO A 76 -0.19 -12.74 6.94
N GLU A 77 -0.79 -11.74 6.30
CA GLU A 77 -0.56 -11.43 4.89
C GLU A 77 0.85 -10.92 4.63
N ILE A 78 1.38 -10.08 5.53
CA ILE A 78 2.75 -9.57 5.45
C ILE A 78 3.76 -10.70 5.59
N LYS A 79 3.52 -11.64 6.51
CA LYS A 79 4.37 -12.83 6.68
C LYS A 79 4.31 -13.75 5.46
N GLU A 80 3.13 -14.00 4.93
CA GLU A 80 2.95 -14.79 3.71
C GLU A 80 3.67 -14.16 2.52
N ALA A 81 3.53 -12.85 2.33
CA ALA A 81 4.26 -12.11 1.32
C ALA A 81 5.79 -12.26 1.50
N TYR A 82 6.28 -12.09 2.72
CA TYR A 82 7.71 -12.26 3.05
C TYR A 82 8.21 -13.66 2.65
N ASP A 83 7.48 -14.70 3.03
CA ASP A 83 7.86 -16.09 2.74
C ASP A 83 7.85 -16.38 1.22
N LEU A 84 6.85 -15.88 0.50
CA LEU A 84 6.77 -16.03 -0.97
C LEU A 84 7.91 -15.30 -1.68
N PHE A 85 8.20 -14.06 -1.30
CA PHE A 85 9.32 -13.31 -1.88
C PHE A 85 10.68 -13.96 -1.61
N ASN A 86 10.87 -14.60 -0.46
CA ASN A 86 12.12 -15.29 -0.12
C ASN A 86 12.31 -16.62 -0.86
N ARG A 87 11.21 -17.28 -1.27
CA ARG A 87 11.25 -18.53 -2.03
C ARG A 87 11.36 -18.31 -3.54
N MET A 88 10.98 -17.13 -4.02
CA MET A 88 10.99 -16.86 -5.46
C MET A 88 12.42 -16.71 -6.00
N ARG A 89 12.58 -17.08 -7.28
CA ARG A 89 13.79 -16.82 -8.05
C ARG A 89 13.60 -15.57 -8.89
N GLY A 90 14.68 -14.83 -9.10
CA GLY A 90 14.69 -13.64 -9.96
C GLY A 90 14.55 -12.33 -9.19
N ASP A 91 14.27 -11.24 -9.92
CA ASP A 91 14.24 -9.89 -9.37
C ASP A 91 12.94 -9.61 -8.61
N THR A 92 13.05 -9.51 -7.30
CA THR A 92 11.92 -9.21 -6.41
C THR A 92 11.32 -7.82 -6.64
N LYS A 93 12.07 -6.87 -7.21
CA LYS A 93 11.58 -5.54 -7.54
C LYS A 93 10.50 -5.56 -8.63
N LYS A 94 10.54 -6.58 -9.50
CA LYS A 94 9.58 -6.79 -10.60
C LYS A 94 8.37 -7.64 -10.19
N LYS A 95 8.12 -7.77 -8.91
CA LYS A 95 6.96 -8.52 -8.37
C LYS A 95 6.20 -7.69 -7.35
N VAL A 96 4.93 -8.02 -7.22
CA VAL A 96 4.02 -7.50 -6.21
C VAL A 96 3.15 -8.62 -5.67
N TYR A 97 2.98 -8.66 -4.36
CA TYR A 97 2.03 -9.54 -3.72
C TYR A 97 0.69 -8.82 -3.60
N VAL A 98 -0.37 -9.44 -4.10
CA VAL A 98 -1.71 -8.87 -4.15
C VAL A 98 -2.62 -9.67 -3.23
N VAL A 99 -3.34 -8.97 -2.37
CA VAL A 99 -4.44 -9.52 -1.58
C VAL A 99 -5.72 -8.83 -2.01
N ASP A 100 -6.66 -9.60 -2.56
CA ASP A 100 -7.99 -9.14 -2.92
C ASP A 100 -8.96 -9.57 -1.81
N TYR A 101 -9.39 -8.62 -1.01
CA TYR A 101 -10.33 -8.87 0.07
C TYR A 101 -11.78 -9.02 -0.40
N HIS A 102 -12.08 -8.56 -1.60
CA HIS A 102 -13.42 -8.70 -2.16
C HIS A 102 -13.71 -10.13 -2.61
N TYR A 103 -12.75 -10.75 -3.30
CA TYR A 103 -12.87 -12.14 -3.79
C TYR A 103 -12.11 -13.16 -2.95
N GLY A 104 -11.35 -12.73 -1.95
CA GLY A 104 -10.52 -13.61 -1.13
C GLY A 104 -9.33 -14.21 -1.87
N ALA A 105 -8.88 -13.61 -2.97
CA ALA A 105 -7.78 -14.09 -3.79
C ALA A 105 -6.45 -13.50 -3.33
N LYS A 106 -5.37 -14.30 -3.44
CA LYS A 106 -4.00 -13.89 -3.15
C LYS A 106 -3.07 -14.38 -4.26
N ALA A 107 -2.16 -13.54 -4.73
CA ALA A 107 -1.20 -13.92 -5.77
C ALA A 107 0.05 -13.07 -5.76
N LEU A 108 1.18 -13.69 -6.15
CA LEU A 108 2.41 -12.96 -6.47
C LEU A 108 2.43 -12.69 -7.97
N LEU A 109 2.26 -11.43 -8.35
CA LEU A 109 2.12 -11.00 -9.74
C LEU A 109 3.33 -10.23 -10.25
N PRO A 110 3.61 -10.23 -11.57
CA PRO A 110 4.61 -9.36 -12.15
C PRO A 110 4.21 -7.89 -12.02
N ALA A 111 5.20 -7.02 -11.78
CA ALA A 111 5.04 -5.58 -11.65
C ALA A 111 6.19 -4.88 -12.35
N TYR A 112 6.07 -4.75 -13.67
CA TYR A 112 7.09 -4.11 -14.49
C TYR A 112 6.92 -2.60 -14.50
N MET A 113 8.04 -1.89 -14.66
CA MET A 113 8.00 -0.46 -14.93
C MET A 113 7.34 -0.22 -16.30
N PRO A 114 6.50 0.81 -16.42
CA PRO A 114 5.94 1.20 -17.70
C PRO A 114 7.04 1.52 -18.71
N THR A 115 6.80 1.27 -19.99
CA THR A 115 7.79 1.51 -21.06
C THR A 115 8.18 2.98 -21.21
N TRP A 116 7.30 3.90 -20.83
CA TRP A 116 7.57 5.34 -20.82
C TRP A 116 8.42 5.81 -19.63
N TRP A 117 8.58 4.98 -18.58
CA TRP A 117 9.40 5.31 -17.43
C TRP A 117 10.88 5.09 -17.71
N ASN A 118 11.70 6.09 -17.43
CA ASN A 118 13.15 6.02 -17.61
C ASN A 118 13.89 6.87 -16.56
N THR A 119 15.21 6.81 -16.57
CA THR A 119 16.04 7.54 -15.61
C THR A 119 15.85 9.06 -15.66
N LYS A 120 15.55 9.63 -16.84
CA LYS A 120 15.29 11.08 -16.97
C LYS A 120 14.01 11.46 -16.23
N VAL A 121 12.94 10.68 -16.41
CA VAL A 121 11.66 10.89 -15.69
C VAL A 121 11.87 10.70 -14.17
N SER A 122 12.58 9.65 -13.79
CA SER A 122 12.85 9.36 -12.37
C SER A 122 13.64 10.47 -11.66
N LYS A 123 14.53 11.16 -12.38
CA LYS A 123 15.38 12.23 -11.84
C LYS A 123 14.89 13.64 -12.16
N ALA A 124 13.74 13.79 -12.81
CA ALA A 124 13.24 15.09 -13.28
C ALA A 124 13.12 16.13 -12.17
N TYR A 125 12.87 15.69 -10.94
CA TYR A 125 12.69 16.56 -9.76
C TYR A 125 13.83 16.45 -8.73
N SER A 126 14.89 15.72 -9.02
CA SER A 126 16.01 15.55 -8.08
C SER A 126 16.79 16.83 -7.80
N SER A 127 16.62 17.86 -8.63
CA SER A 127 17.24 19.18 -8.50
C SER A 127 16.34 20.23 -7.86
N VAL A 128 15.16 19.88 -7.43
CA VAL A 128 14.13 20.80 -6.87
C VAL A 128 14.12 20.79 -5.32
N THR A 129 15.12 20.23 -4.71
CA THR A 129 15.29 20.28 -3.24
C THR A 129 16.15 21.45 -2.83
#